data_916197b69c68f55c6ce3d7982276a90e
#
_entry.id   916197b69c68f55c6ce3d7982276a90e
#
_cell.length_a   1.000
_cell.length_b   1.000
_cell.length_c   1.000
_cell.angle_alpha   90.00
_cell.angle_beta   90.00
_cell.angle_gamma   90.00
#
_symmetry.space_group_name_H-M   'P 1'
#
loop_
_entity.id
_entity.type
_entity.pdbx_description
1 polymer ?
#
loop_
_entity_poly.entity_id
_entity_poly.type
_entity_poly.pdbx_seq_one_letter_code
_entity_poly.pdbx_strand_id
1 'polypeptide(L)'
;MNTVEFFIHVEDLRRAQNGWEPREISPELADALWARVGPGGMAKKVPATIVLTSPGRADKQSGTGPRLTVAGDPAELTLFGAGRQGAAKVEISGDAALAAQLRSASLGV
;
A
#
# COMPACT_ATOMS: atom_id res chain seq x y z
N MET A 1 16.62 11.08 6.82
CA MET A 1 15.25 10.49 6.65
C MET A 1 14.67 11.03 5.35
N ASN A 2 14.18 10.15 4.49
CA ASN A 2 13.57 10.59 3.24
C ASN A 2 12.07 10.92 3.44
N THR A 3 11.46 11.47 2.40
CA THR A 3 10.05 11.89 2.43
C THR A 3 9.11 10.73 2.80
N VAL A 4 9.34 9.54 2.25
CA VAL A 4 8.50 8.37 2.51
C VAL A 4 8.62 7.92 3.96
N GLU A 5 9.84 7.83 4.49
CA GLU A 5 10.08 7.47 5.88
C GLU A 5 9.44 8.47 6.84
N PHE A 6 9.60 9.76 6.56
CA PHE A 6 8.98 10.80 7.38
C PHE A 6 7.46 10.70 7.37
N PHE A 7 6.87 10.49 6.19
CA PHE A 7 5.43 10.29 6.06
C PHE A 7 4.96 9.10 6.90
N ILE A 8 5.65 7.96 6.81
CA ILE A 8 5.29 6.76 7.57
C ILE A 8 5.33 7.02 9.08
N HIS A 9 6.38 7.69 9.56
CA HIS A 9 6.51 8.02 10.99
C HIS A 9 5.36 8.90 11.47
N VAL A 10 5.01 9.93 10.71
CA VAL A 10 3.90 10.82 11.08
C VAL A 10 2.59 10.05 11.10
N GLU A 11 2.33 9.19 10.12
CA GLU A 11 1.10 8.41 10.07
C GLU A 11 1.05 7.34 11.16
N ASP A 12 2.17 6.74 11.54
CA ASP A 12 2.21 5.81 12.67
C ASP A 12 1.72 6.49 13.94
N LEU A 13 2.14 7.73 14.19
CA LEU A 13 1.70 8.50 15.35
C LEU A 13 0.22 8.87 15.26
N ARG A 14 -0.23 9.34 14.10
CA ARG A 14 -1.64 9.72 13.90
C ARG A 14 -2.57 8.53 14.04
N ARG A 15 -2.23 7.41 13.41
CA ARG A 15 -3.10 6.22 13.33
C ARG A 15 -3.06 5.36 14.59
N ALA A 16 -2.20 5.69 15.55
CA ALA A 16 -2.23 5.11 16.88
C ALA A 16 -3.30 5.74 17.78
N GLN A 17 -3.88 6.88 17.36
CA GLN A 17 -4.90 7.59 18.16
C GLN A 17 -6.29 7.01 17.91
N ASN A 18 -7.13 6.99 18.93
CA ASN A 18 -8.52 6.61 18.77
C ASN A 18 -9.25 7.62 17.87
N GLY A 19 -10.10 7.11 16.97
CA GLY A 19 -10.89 7.96 16.10
C GLY A 19 -10.09 8.60 14.95
N TRP A 20 -8.89 8.09 14.65
CA TRP A 20 -8.13 8.61 13.54
C TRP A 20 -8.85 8.40 12.21
N GLU A 21 -8.59 9.29 11.26
CA GLU A 21 -9.09 9.17 9.89
C GLU A 21 -7.94 9.43 8.91
N PRO A 22 -7.97 8.85 7.70
CA PRO A 22 -7.00 9.19 6.67
C PRO A 22 -7.11 10.69 6.37
N ARG A 23 -5.97 11.36 6.23
CA ARG A 23 -5.94 12.78 5.89
C ARG A 23 -5.73 12.98 4.40
N GLU A 24 -6.21 14.10 3.91
CA GLU A 24 -5.85 14.53 2.57
C GLU A 24 -4.41 15.01 2.57
N ILE A 25 -3.68 14.65 1.54
CA ILE A 25 -2.29 15.09 1.34
C ILE A 25 -2.21 15.94 0.08
N SER A 26 -1.16 16.76 -0.02
CA SER A 26 -0.97 17.58 -1.20
C SER A 26 -0.74 16.71 -2.45
N PRO A 27 -1.10 17.20 -3.66
CA PRO A 27 -0.78 16.48 -4.89
C PRO A 27 0.71 16.20 -5.04
N GLU A 28 1.57 17.10 -4.60
CA GLU A 28 3.01 16.93 -4.66
C GLU A 28 3.48 15.77 -3.80
N LEU A 29 2.93 15.65 -2.58
CA LEU A 29 3.26 14.53 -1.71
C LEU A 29 2.72 13.21 -2.29
N ALA A 30 1.49 13.23 -2.79
CA ALA A 30 0.89 12.04 -3.43
C ALA A 30 1.75 11.56 -4.60
N ASP A 31 2.24 12.47 -5.44
CA ASP A 31 3.10 12.13 -6.57
C ASP A 31 4.44 11.53 -6.08
N ALA A 32 5.02 12.11 -5.05
CA ALA A 32 6.27 11.61 -4.48
C ALA A 32 6.11 10.20 -3.90
N LEU A 33 5.01 9.94 -3.21
CA LEU A 33 4.72 8.61 -2.66
C LEU A 33 4.47 7.60 -3.79
N TRP A 34 3.66 7.97 -4.79
CA TRP A 34 3.37 7.09 -5.92
C TRP A 34 4.63 6.71 -6.69
N ALA A 35 5.56 7.65 -6.86
CA ALA A 35 6.81 7.38 -7.58
C ALA A 35 7.64 6.30 -6.89
N ARG A 36 7.50 6.12 -5.59
CA ARG A 36 8.31 5.18 -4.80
C ARG A 36 7.60 3.88 -4.46
N VAL A 37 6.25 3.90 -4.37
CA VAL A 37 5.50 2.68 -4.05
C VAL A 37 5.52 1.74 -5.24
N GLY A 38 5.66 0.44 -4.96
CA GLY A 38 5.65 -0.58 -6.02
C GLY A 38 5.16 -1.92 -5.49
N PRO A 39 4.74 -2.81 -6.39
CA PRO A 39 4.17 -4.10 -6.02
C PRO A 39 5.23 -5.19 -5.76
N GLY A 40 6.51 -4.92 -6.01
CA GLY A 40 7.57 -5.94 -5.98
C GLY A 40 7.72 -6.65 -4.65
N GLY A 41 7.67 -5.90 -3.54
CA GLY A 41 7.78 -6.47 -2.21
C GLY A 41 6.61 -7.40 -1.87
N MET A 42 5.40 -7.02 -2.28
CA MET A 42 4.20 -7.85 -2.10
C MET A 42 4.28 -9.12 -2.94
N ALA A 43 4.74 -9.01 -4.20
CA ALA A 43 4.85 -10.14 -5.10
C ALA A 43 5.88 -11.18 -4.65
N LYS A 44 6.82 -10.80 -3.80
CA LYS A 44 7.78 -11.73 -3.18
C LYS A 44 7.17 -12.55 -2.05
N LYS A 45 6.06 -12.10 -1.48
CA LYS A 45 5.46 -12.72 -0.29
C LYS A 45 4.22 -13.56 -0.63
N VAL A 46 3.62 -13.34 -1.78
CA VAL A 46 2.37 -14.02 -2.18
C VAL A 46 2.50 -14.47 -3.64
N PRO A 47 2.11 -15.72 -3.98
CA PRO A 47 2.25 -16.25 -5.34
C PRO A 47 1.13 -15.71 -6.25
N ALA A 48 1.20 -14.43 -6.58
CA ALA A 48 0.19 -13.73 -7.35
C ALA A 48 0.82 -12.65 -8.22
N THR A 49 0.10 -12.24 -9.27
CA THR A 49 0.41 -11.01 -9.99
C THR A 49 -0.22 -9.86 -9.20
N ILE A 50 0.58 -9.06 -8.55
CA ILE A 50 0.11 -7.93 -7.76
C ILE A 50 -0.03 -6.71 -8.66
N VAL A 51 -1.22 -6.12 -8.68
CA VAL A 51 -1.53 -4.90 -9.43
C VAL A 51 -1.91 -3.81 -8.45
N LEU A 52 -1.13 -2.73 -8.43
CA LEU A 52 -1.47 -1.54 -7.64
C LEU A 52 -2.25 -0.57 -8.52
N THR A 53 -3.42 -0.16 -8.06
CA THR A 53 -4.24 0.84 -8.75
C THR A 53 -4.52 2.03 -7.85
N SER A 54 -4.53 3.21 -8.44
CA SER A 54 -4.88 4.44 -7.74
C SER A 54 -5.61 5.37 -8.70
N PRO A 55 -6.62 6.12 -8.22
CA PRO A 55 -7.40 6.98 -9.12
C PRO A 55 -6.53 7.95 -9.92
N GLY A 56 -6.77 8.00 -11.24
CA GLY A 56 -6.05 8.90 -12.13
C GLY A 56 -4.61 8.54 -12.44
N ARG A 57 -4.15 7.35 -12.05
CA ARG A 57 -2.76 6.92 -12.24
C ARG A 57 -2.70 5.60 -13.00
N ALA A 58 -1.62 5.39 -13.73
CA ALA A 58 -1.39 4.13 -14.44
C ALA A 58 -1.07 3.02 -13.45
N ASP A 59 -1.62 1.83 -13.70
CA ASP A 59 -1.40 0.67 -12.83
C ASP A 59 0.08 0.27 -12.80
N LYS A 60 0.49 -0.28 -11.66
CA LYS A 60 1.80 -0.90 -11.51
C LYS A 60 1.61 -2.37 -11.20
N GLN A 61 2.38 -3.25 -11.82
CA GLN A 61 2.24 -4.67 -11.54
C GLN A 61 3.58 -5.39 -11.44
N SER A 62 3.59 -6.48 -10.70
CA SER A 62 4.76 -7.33 -10.51
C SER A 62 4.31 -8.72 -10.09
N GLY A 63 5.19 -9.71 -10.30
CA GLY A 63 4.92 -11.08 -9.92
C GLY A 63 4.26 -11.88 -11.03
N THR A 64 3.98 -13.14 -10.72
CA THR A 64 3.33 -14.09 -11.62
C THR A 64 2.28 -14.88 -10.86
N GLY A 65 1.26 -15.37 -11.58
CA GLY A 65 0.18 -16.12 -11.00
C GLY A 65 -1.16 -15.39 -11.09
N PRO A 66 -2.17 -15.80 -10.31
CA PRO A 66 -3.48 -15.15 -10.33
C PRO A 66 -3.36 -13.67 -10.01
N ARG A 67 -4.18 -12.85 -10.67
CA ARG A 67 -4.18 -11.40 -10.45
C ARG A 67 -4.80 -11.05 -9.11
N LEU A 68 -4.11 -10.21 -8.37
CA LEU A 68 -4.57 -9.67 -7.10
C LEU A 68 -4.42 -8.15 -7.17
N THR A 69 -5.53 -7.43 -7.16
CA THR A 69 -5.53 -5.98 -7.31
C THR A 69 -5.63 -5.31 -5.94
N VAL A 70 -4.70 -4.40 -5.67
CA VAL A 70 -4.68 -3.61 -4.43
C VAL A 70 -4.94 -2.16 -4.82
N ALA A 71 -6.09 -1.65 -4.45
CA ALA A 71 -6.56 -0.33 -4.85
C ALA A 71 -6.58 0.63 -3.66
N GLY A 72 -6.08 1.83 -3.86
CA GLY A 72 -6.10 2.87 -2.84
C GLY A 72 -5.35 4.12 -3.27
N ASP A 73 -5.42 5.15 -2.46
CA ASP A 73 -4.65 6.36 -2.66
C ASP A 73 -3.15 6.09 -2.43
N PRO A 74 -2.25 6.88 -3.02
CA PRO A 74 -0.81 6.66 -2.86
C PRO A 74 -0.36 6.58 -1.40
N ALA A 75 -0.95 7.38 -0.51
CA ALA A 75 -0.65 7.35 0.92
C ALA A 75 -0.98 6.00 1.54
N GLU A 76 -2.15 5.45 1.22
CA GLU A 76 -2.61 4.18 1.78
C GLU A 76 -1.80 3.00 1.23
N LEU A 77 -1.49 3.01 -0.06
CA LEU A 77 -0.66 1.99 -0.69
C LEU A 77 0.77 2.01 -0.13
N THR A 78 1.30 3.19 0.16
CA THR A 78 2.62 3.34 0.79
C THR A 78 2.63 2.67 2.17
N LEU A 79 1.64 2.94 3.00
CA LEU A 79 1.54 2.35 4.34
C LEU A 79 1.35 0.84 4.26
N PHE A 80 0.50 0.38 3.35
CA PHE A 80 0.27 -1.05 3.15
C PHE A 80 1.58 -1.76 2.80
N GLY A 81 2.30 -1.25 1.82
CA GLY A 81 3.57 -1.85 1.38
C GLY A 81 4.69 -1.74 2.42
N ALA A 82 4.58 -0.83 3.37
CA ALA A 82 5.55 -0.64 4.45
C ALA A 82 5.24 -1.49 5.69
N GLY A 83 4.28 -2.41 5.60
CA GLY A 83 3.94 -3.30 6.71
C GLY A 83 2.85 -2.78 7.63
N ARG A 84 2.17 -1.69 7.27
CA ARG A 84 1.07 -1.13 8.06
C ARG A 84 -0.28 -1.53 7.49
N GLN A 85 -0.44 -2.82 7.16
CA GLN A 85 -1.65 -3.31 6.49
C GLN A 85 -2.93 -3.06 7.30
N GLY A 86 -2.87 -3.19 8.61
CA GLY A 86 -4.04 -2.97 9.46
C GLY A 86 -4.48 -1.51 9.56
N ALA A 87 -3.57 -0.57 9.32
CA ALA A 87 -3.85 0.86 9.38
C ALA A 87 -4.13 1.48 8.01
N ALA A 88 -3.84 0.78 6.93
CA ALA A 88 -4.00 1.30 5.57
C ALA A 88 -5.41 1.04 5.04
N LYS A 89 -6.00 2.02 4.38
CA LYS A 89 -7.33 1.92 3.78
C LYS A 89 -7.19 1.55 2.31
N VAL A 90 -7.09 0.26 2.03
CA VAL A 90 -7.01 -0.28 0.66
C VAL A 90 -8.08 -1.33 0.45
N GLU A 91 -8.46 -1.54 -0.81
CA GLU A 91 -9.34 -2.62 -1.21
C GLU A 91 -8.53 -3.64 -2.00
N ILE A 92 -8.67 -4.91 -1.64
CA ILE A 92 -8.01 -6.00 -2.35
C ILE A 92 -9.09 -6.84 -3.03
N SER A 93 -8.95 -7.03 -4.34
CA SER A 93 -9.85 -7.86 -5.13
C SER A 93 -9.09 -8.98 -5.81
N GLY A 94 -9.73 -10.15 -5.94
CA GLY A 94 -9.16 -11.35 -6.50
C GLY A 94 -9.42 -12.54 -5.59
N ASP A 95 -8.53 -13.52 -5.60
CA ASP A 95 -8.67 -14.71 -4.78
C ASP A 95 -8.66 -14.37 -3.29
N ALA A 96 -9.68 -14.83 -2.55
CA ALA A 96 -9.84 -14.50 -1.14
C ALA A 96 -8.70 -15.04 -0.26
N ALA A 97 -8.19 -16.22 -0.56
CA ALA A 97 -7.09 -16.80 0.21
C ALA A 97 -5.79 -16.03 0.00
N LEU A 98 -5.51 -15.64 -1.26
CA LEU A 98 -4.34 -14.83 -1.58
C LEU A 98 -4.45 -13.43 -0.98
N ALA A 99 -5.63 -12.83 -1.00
CA ALA A 99 -5.87 -11.55 -0.36
C ALA A 99 -5.59 -11.61 1.15
N ALA A 100 -6.05 -12.67 1.81
CA ALA A 100 -5.80 -12.87 3.23
C ALA A 100 -4.29 -13.06 3.52
N GLN A 101 -3.60 -13.82 2.67
CA GLN A 101 -2.15 -13.99 2.78
C GLN A 101 -1.42 -12.65 2.66
N LEU A 102 -1.83 -11.82 1.71
CA LEU A 102 -1.20 -10.51 1.53
C LEU A 102 -1.44 -9.59 2.73
N ARG A 103 -2.64 -9.60 3.29
CA ARG A 103 -2.94 -8.78 4.47
C ARG A 103 -2.13 -9.17 5.70
N SER A 104 -1.76 -10.43 5.82
CA SER A 104 -0.98 -10.94 6.96
C SER A 104 0.50 -11.13 6.67
N ALA A 105 0.95 -10.86 5.44
CA ALA A 105 2.34 -11.02 5.05
C ALA A 105 3.23 -10.01 5.79
N SER A 106 4.49 -10.41 6.02
CA SER A 106 5.49 -9.51 6.59
C SER A 106 6.02 -8.62 5.48
N LEU A 107 5.53 -7.39 5.40
CA LEU A 107 5.92 -6.41 4.39
C LEU A 107 6.76 -5.29 5.00
N GLY A 108 7.55 -4.66 4.15
CA GLY A 108 8.43 -3.58 4.56
C GLY A 108 9.68 -4.07 5.28
N VAL A 109 10.24 -3.23 6.09
CA VAL A 109 11.47 -3.49 6.84
C VAL A 109 11.24 -3.34 8.32
#